data_00d48b0cf20edc6b5c5a0be22db67b8b
#
_entry.id   00d48b0cf20edc6b5c5a0be22db67b8b
#
_cell.length_a   1.000
_cell.length_b   1.000
_cell.length_c   1.000
_cell.angle_alpha   90.00
_cell.angle_beta   90.00
_cell.angle_gamma   90.00
#
_symmetry.space_group_name_H-M   'P 1'
#
loop_
_entity.id
_entity.type
_entity.pdbx_description
1 polymer ?
#
loop_
_entity_poly.entity_id
_entity_poly.type
_entity_poly.pdbx_seq_one_letter_code
_entity_poly.pdbx_strand_id
1 'polypeptide(L)'
;MSDDPKANIEPVLEPDLDEEEDEATLPAIDEEAPGAPLAGGVAAIQRYAKHAPKAPGVYRMVDAKGDVLYVGKAKSIRKRIVSYARQAGHTSRIMRMIAATSSIEFVSTTTETEALLLEANLIKRLRPRFNVLMRDDKSFPYILITKGETPPMIVKHRGARAKPGDYYGPFASAQAVHRTITALERAFLIRSCSDTVYESRTRPCLLHQIKRCSAPCTGEISHIDYAELVREAKAFLSGKSRAVKEELAGEMEKASQQLDFERAAVYRDRLAALSAVQSRQGINPRTVEEADVFAVHQQGGYSCVEVFFFRTGQNWGNRAYFPRADRSFEPGEVLGAFLTQFYDDKPPPRCVFLSHEIEDRALLAEALTVKSGRKVEVSLPQRGERKELVDHAAANAREALGRKLAETQSQQNLLGALAETFGLGKPPRRIEVYDNSHIQGSNAVGAMIVAGPEGFRKNQYRKFNIRSETLTPGDDFGMMREVLMRRFKRLLSEAPRASSELGAFPSPHSPSKTGVNALMVGEGAEPRSGEAGEGASSQEPYEETPSPVLAALGHPPPQGGRGEHAAPPVESE
;
A
#
# COMPACT_ATOMS: atom_id res chain seq x y z
N MET A 1 27.75 -42.68 27.40
CA MET A 1 28.27 -41.36 27.02
C MET A 1 27.91 -41.19 25.56
N SER A 2 26.76 -40.61 25.30
CA SER A 2 26.25 -40.30 23.98
C SER A 2 26.08 -38.78 23.92
N ASP A 3 27.04 -38.14 23.25
CA ASP A 3 26.99 -36.72 22.92
C ASP A 3 26.01 -36.54 21.75
N ASP A 4 24.89 -35.93 22.04
CA ASP A 4 23.91 -35.50 21.08
C ASP A 4 24.17 -33.99 20.80
N PRO A 5 24.71 -33.60 19.63
CA PRO A 5 24.90 -32.20 19.30
C PRO A 5 23.53 -31.63 18.86
N LYS A 6 22.74 -31.14 19.82
CA LYS A 6 21.61 -30.27 19.48
C LYS A 6 22.16 -29.05 18.75
N ALA A 7 22.06 -29.09 17.45
CA ALA A 7 22.34 -27.98 16.56
C ALA A 7 21.57 -26.75 17.06
N ASN A 8 22.31 -25.74 17.44
CA ASN A 8 21.82 -24.41 17.76
C ASN A 8 21.31 -23.78 16.44
N ILE A 9 20.10 -24.12 16.04
CA ILE A 9 19.40 -23.42 14.95
C ILE A 9 19.08 -22.05 15.52
N GLU A 10 19.91 -21.05 15.20
CA GLU A 10 19.49 -19.66 15.34
C GLU A 10 18.14 -19.55 14.64
N PRO A 11 17.10 -18.97 15.26
CA PRO A 11 15.90 -18.62 14.53
C PRO A 11 16.38 -17.68 13.43
N VAL A 12 16.42 -18.18 12.20
CA VAL A 12 16.43 -17.35 11.02
C VAL A 12 15.26 -16.40 11.26
N LEU A 13 15.57 -15.13 11.51
CA LEU A 13 14.60 -14.05 11.31
C LEU A 13 14.09 -14.35 9.90
N GLU A 14 12.89 -14.93 9.83
CA GLU A 14 12.20 -15.01 8.55
C GLU A 14 12.37 -13.60 8.00
N PRO A 15 13.02 -13.42 6.84
CA PRO A 15 12.99 -12.11 6.23
C PRO A 15 11.50 -11.83 6.18
N ASP A 16 11.03 -10.82 6.92
CA ASP A 16 9.74 -10.19 6.66
C ASP A 16 9.78 -10.08 5.16
N LEU A 17 9.09 -11.00 4.47
CA LEU A 17 8.88 -10.91 3.03
C LEU A 17 8.34 -9.51 2.91
N ASP A 18 9.25 -8.60 2.56
CA ASP A 18 8.95 -7.19 2.42
C ASP A 18 7.65 -7.22 1.66
N GLU A 19 6.57 -6.88 2.36
CA GLU A 19 5.31 -6.62 1.69
C GLU A 19 5.71 -5.52 0.73
N GLU A 20 6.14 -5.93 -0.49
CA GLU A 20 6.36 -5.03 -1.60
C GLU A 20 5.14 -4.14 -1.56
N GLU A 21 5.36 -2.86 -1.34
CA GLU A 21 4.29 -1.88 -1.26
C GLU A 21 3.45 -2.14 -2.50
N ASP A 22 2.23 -2.67 -2.31
CA ASP A 22 1.33 -2.93 -3.43
C ASP A 22 1.21 -1.61 -4.16
N GLU A 23 1.86 -1.51 -5.33
CA GLU A 23 1.77 -0.33 -6.16
C GLU A 23 0.29 -0.04 -6.39
N ALA A 24 -0.16 1.12 -5.91
CA ALA A 24 -1.53 1.54 -6.09
C ALA A 24 -1.83 1.58 -7.59
N THR A 25 -2.81 0.78 -8.03
CA THR A 25 -3.21 0.74 -9.44
C THR A 25 -4.23 1.83 -9.74
N LEU A 26 -4.20 2.38 -10.98
CA LEU A 26 -5.25 3.30 -11.42
C LEU A 26 -6.60 2.56 -11.45
N PRO A 27 -7.69 3.23 -11.02
CA PRO A 27 -9.03 2.65 -11.11
C PRO A 27 -9.45 2.49 -12.57
N ALA A 28 -10.22 1.43 -12.88
CA ALA A 28 -10.89 1.33 -14.16
C ALA A 28 -11.89 2.49 -14.33
N ILE A 29 -11.89 3.12 -15.49
CA ILE A 29 -12.90 4.11 -15.85
C ILE A 29 -14.15 3.34 -16.24
N ASP A 30 -15.30 3.68 -15.65
CA ASP A 30 -16.56 3.05 -16.02
C ASP A 30 -16.90 3.40 -17.48
N GLU A 31 -16.99 2.37 -18.33
CA GLU A 31 -17.56 2.51 -19.68
C GLU A 31 -19.06 2.85 -19.53
N GLU A 32 -19.55 3.75 -20.34
CA GLU A 32 -20.95 4.21 -20.32
C GLU A 32 -21.89 3.03 -20.58
N ALA A 33 -22.60 2.59 -19.55
CA ALA A 33 -23.71 1.66 -19.74
C ALA A 33 -24.90 2.41 -20.38
N PRO A 34 -25.65 1.80 -21.33
CA PRO A 34 -26.82 2.41 -21.93
C PRO A 34 -27.82 2.84 -20.85
N GLY A 35 -28.20 4.13 -20.86
CA GLY A 35 -28.95 4.77 -19.78
C GLY A 35 -30.39 4.27 -19.67
N ALA A 36 -30.83 3.97 -18.46
CA ALA A 36 -32.24 3.87 -18.13
C ALA A 36 -32.95 5.22 -18.35
N PRO A 37 -34.25 5.25 -18.66
CA PRO A 37 -34.96 6.50 -18.94
C PRO A 37 -34.99 7.39 -17.67
N LEU A 38 -34.52 8.63 -17.79
CA LEU A 38 -34.43 9.60 -16.69
C LEU A 38 -35.77 9.82 -15.96
N ALA A 39 -36.87 9.78 -16.70
CA ALA A 39 -38.22 9.99 -16.18
C ALA A 39 -38.59 8.97 -15.07
N GLY A 40 -38.17 7.72 -15.19
CA GLY A 40 -38.44 6.69 -14.19
C GLY A 40 -37.75 6.97 -12.87
N GLY A 41 -36.47 7.36 -12.92
CA GLY A 41 -35.71 7.72 -11.74
C GLY A 41 -36.23 8.99 -11.05
N VAL A 42 -36.59 10.02 -11.81
CA VAL A 42 -37.22 11.25 -11.28
C VAL A 42 -38.53 10.93 -10.56
N ALA A 43 -39.39 10.08 -11.15
CA ALA A 43 -40.64 9.66 -10.53
C ALA A 43 -40.41 8.89 -9.21
N ALA A 44 -39.39 8.01 -9.19
CA ALA A 44 -38.99 7.32 -7.96
C ALA A 44 -38.56 8.33 -6.88
N ILE A 45 -37.68 9.27 -7.23
CA ILE A 45 -37.19 10.31 -6.30
C ILE A 45 -38.34 11.14 -5.76
N GLN A 46 -39.28 11.59 -6.61
CA GLN A 46 -40.45 12.37 -6.19
C GLN A 46 -41.35 11.61 -5.18
N ARG A 47 -41.52 10.30 -5.40
CA ARG A 47 -42.28 9.43 -4.48
C ARG A 47 -41.64 9.39 -3.11
N TYR A 48 -40.32 9.17 -3.02
CA TYR A 48 -39.60 9.09 -1.75
C TYR A 48 -39.41 10.46 -1.08
N ALA A 49 -39.30 11.54 -1.85
CA ALA A 49 -39.18 12.91 -1.31
C ALA A 49 -40.35 13.31 -0.40
N LYS A 50 -41.57 12.79 -0.64
CA LYS A 50 -42.75 13.06 0.18
C LYS A 50 -42.58 12.56 1.62
N HIS A 51 -41.89 11.42 1.79
CA HIS A 51 -41.69 10.76 3.07
C HIS A 51 -40.30 11.05 3.70
N ALA A 52 -39.41 11.75 2.98
CA ALA A 52 -38.06 12.03 3.44
C ALA A 52 -38.07 12.90 4.71
N PRO A 53 -37.24 12.58 5.74
CA PRO A 53 -37.11 13.35 6.95
C PRO A 53 -36.62 14.78 6.68
N LYS A 54 -37.02 15.73 7.57
CA LYS A 54 -36.46 17.10 7.54
C LYS A 54 -35.20 17.24 8.37
N ALA A 55 -34.84 16.23 9.16
CA ALA A 55 -33.66 16.17 10.01
C ALA A 55 -32.36 16.03 9.20
N PRO A 56 -31.21 16.32 9.82
CA PRO A 56 -29.90 15.91 9.27
C PRO A 56 -29.81 14.40 9.13
N GLY A 57 -28.97 13.93 8.23
CA GLY A 57 -28.74 12.49 8.08
C GLY A 57 -28.17 12.11 6.71
N VAL A 58 -28.20 10.81 6.46
CA VAL A 58 -27.66 10.17 5.27
C VAL A 58 -28.76 9.50 4.47
N TYR A 59 -28.67 9.56 3.15
CA TYR A 59 -29.57 8.87 2.23
C TYR A 59 -28.76 7.97 1.28
N ARG A 60 -29.37 6.86 0.88
CA ARG A 60 -28.81 5.89 -0.08
C ARG A 60 -29.73 5.77 -1.28
N MET A 61 -29.19 5.97 -2.48
CA MET A 61 -29.92 5.69 -3.73
C MET A 61 -29.60 4.27 -4.16
N VAL A 62 -30.64 3.50 -4.47
CA VAL A 62 -30.58 2.06 -4.71
C VAL A 62 -31.21 1.76 -6.07
N ASP A 63 -30.63 0.86 -6.84
CA ASP A 63 -31.17 0.42 -8.14
C ASP A 63 -32.26 -0.64 -8.03
N ALA A 64 -32.77 -1.12 -9.16
CA ALA A 64 -33.79 -2.15 -9.21
C ALA A 64 -33.31 -3.54 -8.72
N LYS A 65 -32.00 -3.77 -8.64
CA LYS A 65 -31.40 -5.01 -8.15
C LYS A 65 -31.13 -5.00 -6.63
N GLY A 66 -31.28 -3.84 -6.00
CA GLY A 66 -30.95 -3.64 -4.59
C GLY A 66 -29.50 -3.16 -4.34
N ASP A 67 -28.74 -2.85 -5.41
CA ASP A 67 -27.39 -2.34 -5.27
C ASP A 67 -27.38 -0.85 -4.94
N VAL A 68 -26.53 -0.44 -3.99
CA VAL A 68 -26.41 0.97 -3.61
C VAL A 68 -25.60 1.71 -4.66
N LEU A 69 -26.25 2.68 -5.30
CA LEU A 69 -25.67 3.52 -6.35
C LEU A 69 -24.87 4.69 -5.78
N TYR A 70 -25.40 5.32 -4.74
CA TYR A 70 -24.87 6.54 -4.15
C TYR A 70 -25.25 6.67 -2.69
N VAL A 71 -24.34 7.21 -1.89
CA VAL A 71 -24.56 7.61 -0.51
C VAL A 71 -24.27 9.10 -0.40
N GLY A 72 -25.16 9.87 0.25
CA GLY A 72 -24.95 11.29 0.46
C GLY A 72 -25.51 11.78 1.79
N LYS A 73 -24.85 12.78 2.38
CA LYS A 73 -25.33 13.48 3.59
C LYS A 73 -26.18 14.69 3.26
N ALA A 74 -26.96 15.15 4.23
CA ALA A 74 -27.70 16.40 4.13
C ALA A 74 -28.00 16.99 5.51
N LYS A 75 -28.01 18.35 5.61
CA LYS A 75 -28.59 19.10 6.75
C LYS A 75 -30.09 18.87 6.86
N SER A 76 -30.75 18.65 5.74
CA SER A 76 -32.16 18.27 5.64
C SER A 76 -32.32 17.31 4.47
N ILE A 77 -32.51 16.03 4.79
CA ILE A 77 -32.65 14.97 3.79
C ILE A 77 -33.72 15.34 2.76
N ARG A 78 -34.90 15.80 3.24
CA ARG A 78 -35.99 16.18 2.34
C ARG A 78 -35.61 17.24 1.32
N LYS A 79 -34.94 18.34 1.75
CA LYS A 79 -34.51 19.41 0.86
C LYS A 79 -33.53 18.90 -0.20
N ARG A 80 -32.61 18.03 0.21
CA ARG A 80 -31.60 17.44 -0.67
C ARG A 80 -32.23 16.50 -1.70
N ILE A 81 -33.15 15.62 -1.29
CA ILE A 81 -33.83 14.70 -2.18
C ILE A 81 -34.69 15.46 -3.22
N VAL A 82 -35.43 16.49 -2.78
CA VAL A 82 -36.21 17.34 -3.70
C VAL A 82 -35.32 18.03 -4.73
N SER A 83 -34.08 18.39 -4.39
CA SER A 83 -33.17 19.02 -5.35
C SER A 83 -32.81 18.10 -6.55
N TYR A 84 -32.73 16.80 -6.34
CA TYR A 84 -32.51 15.82 -7.41
C TYR A 84 -33.72 15.63 -8.35
N ALA A 85 -34.91 15.92 -7.88
CA ALA A 85 -36.11 15.85 -8.71
C ALA A 85 -36.25 17.03 -9.70
N ARG A 86 -35.41 18.05 -9.60
CA ARG A 86 -35.36 19.18 -10.53
C ARG A 86 -34.68 18.73 -11.81
N GLN A 87 -35.25 19.07 -12.97
CA GLN A 87 -34.73 18.62 -14.26
C GLN A 87 -33.54 19.43 -14.80
N ALA A 88 -33.19 20.56 -14.20
CA ALA A 88 -32.12 21.43 -14.68
C ALA A 88 -30.96 21.54 -13.69
N GLY A 89 -29.74 21.69 -14.23
CA GLY A 89 -28.54 21.98 -13.43
C GLY A 89 -27.80 20.76 -12.90
N HIS A 90 -28.10 19.56 -13.36
CA HIS A 90 -27.36 18.35 -12.96
C HIS A 90 -26.25 17.99 -13.93
N THR A 91 -25.12 17.55 -13.42
CA THR A 91 -24.04 16.97 -14.23
C THR A 91 -24.47 15.63 -14.84
N SER A 92 -23.82 15.21 -15.94
CA SER A 92 -24.10 13.94 -16.61
C SER A 92 -24.03 12.75 -15.64
N ARG A 93 -23.10 12.77 -14.67
CA ARG A 93 -22.99 11.77 -13.61
C ARG A 93 -24.24 11.70 -12.74
N ILE A 94 -24.72 12.87 -12.27
CA ILE A 94 -25.95 12.94 -11.44
C ILE A 94 -27.16 12.50 -12.23
N MET A 95 -27.26 12.85 -13.50
CA MET A 95 -28.36 12.40 -14.37
C MET A 95 -28.36 10.88 -14.54
N ARG A 96 -27.20 10.25 -14.75
CA ARG A 96 -27.07 8.78 -14.81
C ARG A 96 -27.44 8.12 -13.48
N MET A 97 -27.03 8.69 -12.36
CA MET A 97 -27.40 8.22 -11.02
C MET A 97 -28.92 8.29 -10.81
N ILE A 98 -29.54 9.42 -11.14
CA ILE A 98 -31.01 9.61 -11.04
C ILE A 98 -31.72 8.57 -11.91
N ALA A 99 -31.33 8.41 -13.17
CA ALA A 99 -31.93 7.45 -14.10
C ALA A 99 -31.90 6.01 -13.60
N ALA A 100 -30.83 5.62 -12.91
CA ALA A 100 -30.66 4.28 -12.37
C ALA A 100 -31.36 4.07 -11.03
N THR A 101 -31.82 5.13 -10.33
CA THR A 101 -32.41 5.06 -9.00
C THR A 101 -33.83 4.51 -9.05
N SER A 102 -34.09 3.43 -8.31
CA SER A 102 -35.41 2.83 -8.14
C SER A 102 -36.01 3.06 -6.75
N SER A 103 -35.17 3.18 -5.72
CA SER A 103 -35.58 3.40 -4.34
C SER A 103 -34.55 4.25 -3.58
N ILE A 104 -35.00 4.85 -2.46
CA ILE A 104 -34.15 5.67 -1.60
C ILE A 104 -34.40 5.25 -0.14
N GLU A 105 -33.31 5.03 0.59
CA GLU A 105 -33.33 4.75 2.02
C GLU A 105 -32.76 5.93 2.80
N PHE A 106 -33.27 6.16 4.02
CA PHE A 106 -32.90 7.30 4.86
C PHE A 106 -32.45 6.83 6.24
N VAL A 107 -31.41 7.48 6.76
CA VAL A 107 -30.96 7.35 8.14
C VAL A 107 -30.85 8.76 8.72
N SER A 108 -31.71 9.10 9.68
CA SER A 108 -31.64 10.39 10.38
C SER A 108 -30.55 10.35 11.44
N THR A 109 -29.86 11.47 11.61
CA THR A 109 -28.84 11.69 12.64
C THR A 109 -29.23 12.88 13.51
N THR A 110 -28.57 13.03 14.66
CA THR A 110 -28.83 14.17 15.56
C THR A 110 -28.15 15.43 15.04
N THR A 111 -26.94 15.28 14.46
CA THR A 111 -26.10 16.38 13.97
C THR A 111 -25.64 16.16 12.54
N GLU A 112 -25.21 17.24 11.88
CA GLU A 112 -24.58 17.17 10.55
C GLU A 112 -23.22 16.49 10.60
N THR A 113 -22.49 16.66 11.70
CA THR A 113 -21.22 15.99 11.98
C THR A 113 -21.37 14.47 12.03
N GLU A 114 -22.42 13.97 12.71
CA GLU A 114 -22.75 12.54 12.70
C GLU A 114 -23.10 12.05 11.29
N ALA A 115 -23.85 12.85 10.52
CA ALA A 115 -24.19 12.53 9.14
C ALA A 115 -22.92 12.40 8.26
N LEU A 116 -21.94 13.28 8.43
CA LEU A 116 -20.67 13.23 7.70
C LEU A 116 -19.88 11.95 8.00
N LEU A 117 -19.76 11.60 9.28
CA LEU A 117 -19.05 10.38 9.70
C LEU A 117 -19.78 9.10 9.24
N LEU A 118 -21.10 9.09 9.31
CA LEU A 118 -21.91 7.96 8.84
C LEU A 118 -21.83 7.81 7.32
N GLU A 119 -21.85 8.91 6.55
CA GLU A 119 -21.67 8.89 5.10
C GLU A 119 -20.34 8.26 4.72
N ALA A 120 -19.23 8.71 5.32
CA ALA A 120 -17.90 8.17 5.05
C ALA A 120 -17.82 6.67 5.32
N ASN A 121 -18.36 6.21 6.45
CA ASN A 121 -18.40 4.80 6.81
C ASN A 121 -19.23 3.97 5.82
N LEU A 122 -20.41 4.46 5.43
CA LEU A 122 -21.26 3.78 4.45
C LEU A 122 -20.64 3.72 3.06
N ILE A 123 -19.98 4.79 2.61
CA ILE A 123 -19.24 4.79 1.32
C ILE A 123 -18.15 3.73 1.33
N LYS A 124 -17.36 3.68 2.41
CA LYS A 124 -16.28 2.70 2.58
C LYS A 124 -16.80 1.26 2.56
N ARG A 125 -17.89 1.00 3.26
CA ARG A 125 -18.50 -0.33 3.40
C ARG A 125 -19.23 -0.79 2.15
N LEU A 126 -20.06 0.08 1.54
CA LEU A 126 -20.95 -0.26 0.43
C LEU A 126 -20.33 -0.04 -0.96
N ARG A 127 -19.26 0.78 -1.04
CA ARG A 127 -18.51 1.10 -2.26
C ARG A 127 -19.40 1.50 -3.45
N PRO A 128 -20.31 2.47 -3.28
CA PRO A 128 -21.28 2.84 -4.30
C PRO A 128 -20.58 3.46 -5.53
N ARG A 129 -21.04 3.10 -6.72
CA ARG A 129 -20.34 3.43 -7.98
C ARG A 129 -20.31 4.92 -8.32
N PHE A 130 -21.24 5.72 -7.81
CA PHE A 130 -21.32 7.16 -8.09
C PHE A 130 -20.65 8.04 -7.02
N ASN A 131 -20.08 7.45 -5.96
CA ASN A 131 -19.24 8.16 -5.00
C ASN A 131 -17.77 8.10 -5.37
N VAL A 132 -16.99 9.04 -4.84
CA VAL A 132 -15.53 8.91 -4.82
C VAL A 132 -15.17 7.79 -3.86
N LEU A 133 -14.31 6.86 -4.27
CA LEU A 133 -13.92 5.71 -3.47
C LEU A 133 -12.42 5.72 -3.21
N MET A 134 -12.04 5.70 -1.94
CA MET A 134 -10.68 5.42 -1.52
C MET A 134 -10.43 3.91 -1.66
N ARG A 135 -9.49 3.50 -2.53
CA ARG A 135 -9.23 2.08 -2.82
C ARG A 135 -8.23 1.43 -1.87
N ASP A 136 -7.26 2.18 -1.41
CA ASP A 136 -6.18 1.67 -0.57
C ASP A 136 -6.47 1.97 0.90
N ASP A 137 -7.04 0.98 1.56
CA ASP A 137 -7.48 1.04 2.96
C ASP A 137 -6.48 0.39 3.93
N LYS A 138 -5.23 0.18 3.50
CA LYS A 138 -4.21 -0.42 4.36
C LYS A 138 -3.88 0.52 5.52
N SER A 139 -3.82 -0.06 6.72
CA SER A 139 -3.36 0.66 7.90
C SER A 139 -1.90 1.09 7.73
N PHE A 140 -1.58 2.29 8.21
CA PHE A 140 -0.20 2.74 8.24
C PHE A 140 0.65 1.95 9.23
N PRO A 141 1.94 1.77 8.94
CA PRO A 141 2.86 1.24 9.92
C PRO A 141 3.21 2.30 10.98
N TYR A 142 3.45 1.83 12.20
CA TYR A 142 3.84 2.60 13.38
C TYR A 142 5.12 2.03 13.97
N ILE A 143 5.85 2.84 14.71
CA ILE A 143 6.84 2.37 15.67
C ILE A 143 6.12 2.20 17.00
N LEU A 144 6.25 1.02 17.61
CA LEU A 144 5.76 0.70 18.94
C LEU A 144 6.95 0.54 19.88
N ILE A 145 6.95 1.28 20.98
CA ILE A 145 7.78 1.00 22.15
C ILE A 145 6.87 0.33 23.17
N THR A 146 7.13 -0.94 23.43
CA THR A 146 6.25 -1.76 24.29
C THR A 146 6.30 -1.32 25.75
N LYS A 147 5.23 -1.68 26.48
CA LYS A 147 5.13 -1.61 27.95
C LYS A 147 4.79 -3.00 28.45
N GLY A 148 5.42 -3.44 29.54
CA GLY A 148 5.20 -4.75 30.13
C GLY A 148 6.16 -5.01 31.28
N GLU A 149 6.21 -6.24 31.73
CA GLU A 149 7.13 -6.70 32.79
C GLU A 149 8.59 -6.81 32.31
N THR A 150 8.76 -7.12 31.02
CA THR A 150 10.08 -7.16 30.38
C THR A 150 10.54 -5.75 29.96
N PRO A 151 11.86 -5.50 29.88
CA PRO A 151 12.38 -4.23 29.39
C PRO A 151 11.78 -3.87 28.01
N PRO A 152 11.34 -2.61 27.80
CA PRO A 152 10.69 -2.20 26.55
C PRO A 152 11.48 -2.56 25.30
N MET A 153 10.79 -3.02 24.27
CA MET A 153 11.37 -3.23 22.93
C MET A 153 10.81 -2.25 21.92
N ILE A 154 11.60 -1.98 20.87
CA ILE A 154 11.16 -1.17 19.72
C ILE A 154 10.83 -2.09 18.56
N VAL A 155 9.60 -1.98 18.02
CA VAL A 155 9.15 -2.83 16.91
C VAL A 155 8.26 -2.07 15.93
N LYS A 156 8.23 -2.56 14.70
CA LYS A 156 7.24 -2.17 13.70
C LYS A 156 5.88 -2.74 14.10
N HIS A 157 4.85 -1.92 14.05
CA HIS A 157 3.46 -2.35 14.29
C HIS A 157 2.56 -1.88 13.16
N ARG A 158 1.63 -2.75 12.75
CA ARG A 158 0.59 -2.45 11.76
C ARG A 158 -0.73 -3.03 12.23
N GLY A 159 -1.84 -2.35 11.92
CA GLY A 159 -3.18 -2.79 12.31
C GLY A 159 -3.68 -2.20 13.62
N ALA A 160 -4.58 -2.92 14.31
CA ALA A 160 -5.20 -2.46 15.55
C ALA A 160 -4.16 -2.27 16.67
N ARG A 161 -4.25 -1.16 17.41
CA ARG A 161 -3.34 -0.83 18.52
C ARG A 161 -3.68 -1.61 19.80
N ALA A 162 -3.70 -2.94 19.69
CA ALA A 162 -4.08 -3.82 20.81
C ALA A 162 -2.92 -4.09 21.80
N LYS A 163 -1.68 -3.93 21.38
CA LYS A 163 -0.51 -4.17 22.24
C LYS A 163 -0.27 -2.99 23.18
N PRO A 164 -0.01 -3.23 24.48
CA PRO A 164 0.32 -2.15 25.42
C PRO A 164 1.65 -1.49 25.04
N GLY A 165 1.67 -0.16 24.95
CA GLY A 165 2.86 0.60 24.60
C GLY A 165 2.57 1.97 24.01
N ASP A 166 3.64 2.67 23.64
CA ASP A 166 3.58 3.99 23.04
C ASP A 166 3.76 3.86 21.52
N TYR A 167 2.77 4.34 20.77
CA TYR A 167 2.73 4.27 19.30
C TYR A 167 3.13 5.59 18.68
N TYR A 168 4.11 5.54 17.78
CA TYR A 168 4.62 6.71 17.04
C TYR A 168 4.36 6.50 15.55
N GLY A 169 3.71 7.46 14.91
CA GLY A 169 3.30 7.37 13.50
C GLY A 169 2.11 8.30 13.20
N PRO A 170 1.47 8.17 12.07
CA PRO A 170 1.71 7.18 11.01
C PRO A 170 2.97 7.44 10.19
N PHE A 171 3.63 6.39 9.72
CA PHE A 171 4.70 6.47 8.72
C PHE A 171 4.13 6.15 7.34
N ALA A 172 4.70 6.78 6.31
CA ALA A 172 4.22 6.58 4.93
C ALA A 172 4.45 5.14 4.44
N SER A 173 5.58 4.52 4.82
CA SER A 173 5.96 3.20 4.35
C SER A 173 6.61 2.33 5.44
N ALA A 174 6.55 1.01 5.26
CA ALA A 174 7.23 0.04 6.13
C ALA A 174 8.76 0.24 6.12
N GLN A 175 9.32 0.59 4.96
CA GLN A 175 10.74 0.86 4.80
C GLN A 175 11.18 2.11 5.58
N ALA A 176 10.32 3.15 5.65
CA ALA A 176 10.58 4.33 6.48
C ALA A 176 10.66 3.96 7.96
N VAL A 177 9.74 3.10 8.44
CA VAL A 177 9.77 2.56 9.81
C VAL A 177 11.05 1.79 10.07
N HIS A 178 11.42 0.86 9.19
CA HIS A 178 12.64 0.05 9.34
C HIS A 178 13.89 0.92 9.44
N ARG A 179 14.04 1.89 8.55
CA ARG A 179 15.18 2.83 8.59
C ARG A 179 15.22 3.61 9.88
N THR A 180 14.06 4.09 10.35
CA THR A 180 13.96 4.84 11.61
C THR A 180 14.30 3.95 12.80
N ILE A 181 13.76 2.71 12.88
CA ILE A 181 14.10 1.74 13.94
C ILE A 181 15.61 1.46 13.96
N THR A 182 16.22 1.15 12.80
CA THR A 182 17.66 0.91 12.70
C THR A 182 18.50 2.08 13.22
N ALA A 183 18.07 3.31 12.95
CA ALA A 183 18.78 4.49 13.47
C ALA A 183 18.57 4.69 14.97
N LEU A 184 17.35 4.43 15.47
CA LEU A 184 17.05 4.49 16.91
C LEU A 184 17.78 3.40 17.71
N GLU A 185 17.93 2.19 17.16
CA GLU A 185 18.78 1.14 17.74
C GLU A 185 20.23 1.61 17.88
N ARG A 186 20.80 2.25 16.86
CA ARG A 186 22.16 2.79 16.92
C ARG A 186 22.31 3.96 17.90
N ALA A 187 21.27 4.79 18.00
CA ALA A 187 21.32 5.98 18.87
C ALA A 187 21.03 5.66 20.34
N PHE A 188 20.07 4.78 20.60
CA PHE A 188 19.56 4.52 21.96
C PHE A 188 19.77 3.09 22.43
N LEU A 189 20.35 2.21 21.61
CA LEU A 189 20.71 0.82 21.96
C LEU A 189 19.54 0.01 22.54
N ILE A 190 18.30 0.29 22.08
CA ILE A 190 17.10 -0.38 22.56
C ILE A 190 16.94 -1.72 21.84
N ARG A 191 16.54 -2.77 22.57
CA ARG A 191 16.30 -4.10 22.02
C ARG A 191 15.12 -4.10 21.03
N SER A 192 15.22 -4.92 19.98
CA SER A 192 14.14 -5.22 19.03
C SER A 192 13.71 -6.69 19.05
N CYS A 193 14.38 -7.54 19.84
CA CYS A 193 14.05 -8.96 19.97
C CYS A 193 12.74 -9.18 20.74
N SER A 194 12.04 -10.30 20.42
CA SER A 194 10.83 -10.72 21.15
C SER A 194 11.12 -11.09 22.61
N ASP A 195 10.09 -11.11 23.45
CA ASP A 195 10.23 -11.46 24.86
C ASP A 195 10.72 -12.91 25.04
N THR A 196 10.26 -13.85 24.22
CA THR A 196 10.74 -15.23 24.20
C THR A 196 12.24 -15.33 23.94
N VAL A 197 12.76 -14.54 22.98
CA VAL A 197 14.19 -14.48 22.69
C VAL A 197 14.95 -13.79 23.82
N TYR A 198 14.38 -12.75 24.41
CA TYR A 198 14.97 -12.03 25.54
C TYR A 198 15.17 -12.94 26.74
N GLU A 199 14.17 -13.72 27.13
CA GLU A 199 14.17 -14.61 28.29
C GLU A 199 15.08 -15.85 28.12
N SER A 200 15.25 -16.30 26.87
CA SER A 200 16.07 -17.48 26.56
C SER A 200 17.57 -17.18 26.42
N ARG A 201 17.99 -15.91 26.44
CA ARG A 201 19.39 -15.52 26.19
C ARG A 201 20.29 -15.73 27.42
N THR A 202 21.42 -16.39 27.19
CA THR A 202 22.49 -16.61 28.18
C THR A 202 23.79 -15.85 27.86
N ARG A 203 23.86 -15.25 26.63
CA ARG A 203 25.02 -14.45 26.18
C ARG A 203 24.54 -13.31 25.29
N PRO A 204 25.31 -12.18 25.24
CA PRO A 204 25.00 -11.09 24.32
C PRO A 204 24.91 -11.55 22.86
N CYS A 205 23.88 -11.05 22.13
CA CYS A 205 23.66 -11.41 20.75
C CYS A 205 24.44 -10.49 19.77
N LEU A 206 24.36 -10.80 18.46
CA LEU A 206 25.00 -10.01 17.41
C LEU A 206 24.64 -8.52 17.47
N LEU A 207 23.37 -8.17 17.79
CA LEU A 207 22.97 -6.76 17.90
C LEU A 207 23.76 -5.99 18.96
N HIS A 208 24.16 -6.63 20.06
CA HIS A 208 25.04 -6.03 21.05
C HIS A 208 26.46 -5.84 20.48
N GLN A 209 27.00 -6.86 19.82
CA GLN A 209 28.35 -6.80 19.24
C GLN A 209 28.48 -5.69 18.17
N ILE A 210 27.44 -5.48 17.37
CA ILE A 210 27.40 -4.41 16.34
C ILE A 210 26.85 -3.07 16.88
N LYS A 211 26.78 -2.89 18.21
CA LYS A 211 26.35 -1.67 18.91
C LYS A 211 24.96 -1.17 18.50
N ARG A 212 23.98 -2.09 18.42
CA ARG A 212 22.59 -1.79 18.19
C ARG A 212 21.68 -2.13 19.37
N CYS A 213 22.20 -2.79 20.39
CA CYS A 213 21.47 -3.16 21.60
C CYS A 213 22.41 -3.10 22.78
N SER A 214 21.95 -2.63 23.92
CA SER A 214 22.72 -2.60 25.17
C SER A 214 22.71 -3.93 25.95
N ALA A 215 22.11 -5.00 25.39
CA ALA A 215 21.99 -6.34 25.95
C ALA A 215 21.40 -6.41 27.38
N PRO A 216 20.23 -5.84 27.65
CA PRO A 216 19.58 -5.94 28.96
C PRO A 216 19.20 -7.39 29.32
N CYS A 217 19.18 -8.31 28.35
CA CYS A 217 18.89 -9.74 28.56
C CYS A 217 19.99 -10.50 29.30
N THR A 218 21.24 -10.00 29.29
CA THR A 218 22.40 -10.62 29.94
C THR A 218 23.02 -9.75 31.04
N GLY A 219 22.33 -8.63 31.38
CA GLY A 219 22.79 -7.75 32.47
C GLY A 219 23.95 -6.83 32.10
N GLU A 220 24.27 -6.65 30.81
CA GLU A 220 25.33 -5.73 30.34
C GLU A 220 24.97 -4.25 30.62
N ILE A 221 23.71 -3.97 30.87
CA ILE A 221 23.20 -2.66 31.29
C ILE A 221 22.24 -2.83 32.47
N SER A 222 22.23 -1.87 33.39
CA SER A 222 21.26 -1.86 34.49
C SER A 222 19.85 -1.54 33.97
N HIS A 223 18.82 -1.99 34.67
CA HIS A 223 17.43 -1.66 34.32
C HIS A 223 17.15 -0.14 34.37
N ILE A 224 17.84 0.58 35.29
CA ILE A 224 17.69 2.04 35.42
C ILE A 224 18.27 2.74 34.20
N ASP A 225 19.51 2.40 33.83
CA ASP A 225 20.18 3.00 32.67
C ASP A 225 19.45 2.64 31.36
N TYR A 226 18.91 1.41 31.25
CA TYR A 226 18.11 1.01 30.11
C TYR A 226 16.81 1.83 30.01
N ALA A 227 16.13 2.06 31.14
CA ALA A 227 14.93 2.89 31.18
C ALA A 227 15.20 4.33 30.75
N GLU A 228 16.41 4.86 31.04
CA GLU A 228 16.85 6.16 30.59
C GLU A 228 17.00 6.23 29.06
N LEU A 229 17.65 5.22 28.45
CA LEU A 229 17.75 5.11 26.98
C LEU A 229 16.37 5.07 26.32
N VAL A 230 15.42 4.33 26.91
CA VAL A 230 14.04 4.27 26.43
C VAL A 230 13.35 5.62 26.58
N ARG A 231 13.57 6.36 27.67
CA ARG A 231 13.03 7.71 27.89
C ARG A 231 13.53 8.69 26.84
N GLU A 232 14.82 8.68 26.53
CA GLU A 232 15.44 9.52 25.49
C GLU A 232 14.84 9.21 24.11
N ALA A 233 14.70 7.93 23.76
CA ALA A 233 14.08 7.52 22.50
C ALA A 233 12.61 7.98 22.37
N LYS A 234 11.83 7.84 23.45
CA LYS A 234 10.46 8.36 23.51
C LYS A 234 10.41 9.87 23.36
N ALA A 235 11.32 10.59 24.01
CA ALA A 235 11.44 12.04 23.89
C ALA A 235 11.76 12.45 22.44
N PHE A 236 12.71 11.76 21.81
CA PHE A 236 13.05 11.99 20.39
C PHE A 236 11.85 11.77 19.47
N LEU A 237 11.15 10.64 19.60
CA LEU A 237 9.96 10.30 18.81
C LEU A 237 8.76 11.21 19.09
N SER A 238 8.71 11.84 20.27
CA SER A 238 7.67 12.80 20.66
C SER A 238 7.99 14.25 20.26
N GLY A 239 9.09 14.50 19.53
CA GLY A 239 9.43 15.82 18.99
C GLY A 239 10.46 16.62 19.75
N LYS A 240 10.94 16.13 20.86
CA LYS A 240 12.02 16.77 21.62
C LYS A 240 13.40 16.46 21.03
N SER A 241 13.48 16.23 19.72
CA SER A 241 14.70 15.79 19.04
C SER A 241 15.86 16.77 19.20
N ARG A 242 15.57 18.06 19.24
CA ARG A 242 16.58 19.10 19.47
C ARG A 242 17.15 19.02 20.89
N ALA A 243 16.29 18.94 21.90
CA ALA A 243 16.70 18.83 23.29
C ALA A 243 17.56 17.57 23.56
N VAL A 244 17.13 16.42 23.00
CA VAL A 244 17.89 15.17 23.10
C VAL A 244 19.28 15.29 22.45
N LYS A 245 19.39 15.96 21.29
CA LYS A 245 20.67 16.18 20.64
C LYS A 245 21.56 17.14 21.42
N GLU A 246 21.01 18.21 21.98
CA GLU A 246 21.74 19.15 22.82
C GLU A 246 22.26 18.47 24.09
N GLU A 247 21.46 17.59 24.70
CA GLU A 247 21.88 16.79 25.86
C GLU A 247 23.02 15.82 25.50
N LEU A 248 22.89 15.06 24.41
CA LEU A 248 23.96 14.15 23.93
C LEU A 248 25.23 14.90 23.54
N ALA A 249 25.12 16.10 22.95
CA ALA A 249 26.28 16.93 22.64
C ALA A 249 26.98 17.43 23.91
N GLY A 250 26.21 17.79 24.92
CA GLY A 250 26.76 18.17 26.24
C GLY A 250 27.50 17.02 26.92
N GLU A 251 26.94 15.80 26.88
CA GLU A 251 27.61 14.61 27.42
C GLU A 251 28.87 14.24 26.63
N MET A 252 28.86 14.40 25.30
CA MET A 252 30.04 14.23 24.46
C MET A 252 31.16 15.19 24.86
N GLU A 253 30.82 16.45 25.05
CA GLU A 253 31.79 17.49 25.43
C GLU A 253 32.35 17.22 26.82
N LYS A 254 31.54 16.85 27.81
CA LYS A 254 31.98 16.48 29.16
C LYS A 254 32.96 15.30 29.14
N ALA A 255 32.62 14.24 28.37
CA ALA A 255 33.50 13.07 28.23
C ALA A 255 34.85 13.47 27.59
N SER A 256 34.82 14.33 26.59
CA SER A 256 36.03 14.87 25.93
C SER A 256 36.90 15.65 26.89
N GLN A 257 36.29 16.53 27.71
CA GLN A 257 37.03 17.32 28.74
C GLN A 257 37.65 16.43 29.83
N GLN A 258 37.03 15.29 30.10
CA GLN A 258 37.55 14.25 31.04
C GLN A 258 38.58 13.33 30.39
N LEU A 259 38.93 13.55 29.10
CA LEU A 259 39.82 12.72 28.28
C LEU A 259 39.32 11.29 28.09
N ASP A 260 38.00 11.04 28.31
CA ASP A 260 37.33 9.78 28.01
C ASP A 260 36.87 9.79 26.54
N PHE A 261 37.83 9.61 25.64
CA PHE A 261 37.60 9.68 24.20
C PHE A 261 36.74 8.55 23.67
N GLU A 262 36.74 7.39 24.30
CA GLU A 262 35.88 6.26 23.93
C GLU A 262 34.42 6.58 24.18
N ARG A 263 34.10 7.15 25.33
CA ARG A 263 32.74 7.60 25.65
C ARG A 263 32.30 8.78 24.79
N ALA A 264 33.19 9.73 24.54
CA ALA A 264 32.93 10.84 23.62
C ALA A 264 32.59 10.32 22.20
N ALA A 265 33.34 9.32 21.70
CA ALA A 265 33.07 8.70 20.40
C ALA A 265 31.70 8.00 20.35
N VAL A 266 31.27 7.34 21.43
CA VAL A 266 29.92 6.76 21.51
C VAL A 266 28.84 7.83 21.35
N TYR A 267 28.94 8.96 22.05
CA TYR A 267 27.97 10.05 21.92
C TYR A 267 28.00 10.70 20.54
N ARG A 268 29.18 10.87 19.93
CA ARG A 268 29.33 11.35 18.55
C ARG A 268 28.58 10.45 17.56
N ASP A 269 28.75 9.12 17.69
CA ASP A 269 28.14 8.13 16.80
C ASP A 269 26.62 8.10 16.97
N ARG A 270 26.12 8.26 18.21
CA ARG A 270 24.68 8.42 18.50
C ARG A 270 24.11 9.68 17.84
N LEU A 271 24.80 10.82 17.94
CA LEU A 271 24.42 12.07 17.29
C LEU A 271 24.41 11.95 15.76
N ALA A 272 25.41 11.28 15.19
CA ALA A 272 25.48 11.01 13.76
C ALA A 272 24.29 10.14 13.30
N ALA A 273 23.94 9.10 14.04
CA ALA A 273 22.78 8.24 13.75
C ALA A 273 21.46 9.03 13.75
N LEU A 274 21.24 9.89 14.76
CA LEU A 274 20.04 10.74 14.84
C LEU A 274 20.00 11.80 13.74
N SER A 275 21.15 12.34 13.37
CA SER A 275 21.24 13.34 12.29
C SER A 275 20.98 12.73 10.91
N ALA A 276 21.38 11.46 10.70
CA ALA A 276 21.11 10.73 9.46
C ALA A 276 19.62 10.45 9.24
N VAL A 277 18.81 10.33 10.30
CA VAL A 277 17.34 10.24 10.19
C VAL A 277 16.76 11.53 9.63
N GLN A 278 17.31 12.67 10.04
CA GLN A 278 16.80 14.00 9.69
C GLN A 278 17.28 14.50 8.33
N SER A 279 18.54 14.19 7.94
CA SER A 279 19.16 14.76 6.73
C SER A 279 18.62 14.20 5.42
N ARG A 280 18.02 13.03 5.42
CA ARG A 280 17.47 12.38 4.21
C ARG A 280 16.05 12.80 3.86
N GLN A 281 15.42 13.63 4.69
CA GLN A 281 14.06 14.12 4.47
C GLN A 281 14.17 15.58 4.02
N GLY A 282 14.12 15.82 2.71
CA GLY A 282 14.48 17.08 2.06
C GLY A 282 13.69 18.33 2.47
N ILE A 283 12.56 18.23 3.18
CA ILE A 283 11.77 19.37 3.63
C ILE A 283 11.32 19.15 5.07
N ASN A 284 11.98 19.82 6.00
CA ASN A 284 11.58 19.88 7.40
C ASN A 284 11.09 21.31 7.70
N PRO A 285 9.79 21.50 7.98
CA PRO A 285 9.25 22.82 8.29
C PRO A 285 9.78 23.33 9.62
N ARG A 286 9.97 24.65 9.70
CA ARG A 286 10.43 25.33 10.92
C ARG A 286 9.29 25.69 11.86
N THR A 287 8.11 25.98 11.29
CA THR A 287 6.95 26.52 12.04
C THR A 287 5.83 25.51 12.20
N VAL A 288 5.92 24.32 11.55
CA VAL A 288 4.88 23.29 11.57
C VAL A 288 5.37 22.08 12.36
N GLU A 289 4.88 21.92 13.58
CA GLU A 289 5.21 20.76 14.43
C GLU A 289 4.46 19.49 14.03
N GLU A 290 3.14 19.61 13.79
CA GLU A 290 2.27 18.47 13.48
C GLU A 290 1.25 18.86 12.41
N ALA A 291 1.34 18.26 11.23
CA ALA A 291 0.38 18.45 10.15
C ALA A 291 0.32 17.27 9.20
N ASP A 292 -0.85 17.10 8.55
CA ASP A 292 -0.97 16.34 7.32
C ASP A 292 -1.25 17.34 6.17
N VAL A 293 -0.54 17.16 5.06
CA VAL A 293 -0.67 18.02 3.88
C VAL A 293 -1.23 17.19 2.75
N PHE A 294 -2.37 17.62 2.23
CA PHE A 294 -3.06 16.93 1.13
C PHE A 294 -3.08 17.79 -0.12
N ALA A 295 -2.65 17.19 -1.21
CA ALA A 295 -2.77 17.82 -2.52
C ALA A 295 -3.40 16.86 -3.53
N VAL A 296 -4.31 17.36 -4.35
CA VAL A 296 -4.94 16.61 -5.41
C VAL A 296 -4.49 17.13 -6.77
N HIS A 297 -4.23 16.21 -7.70
CA HIS A 297 -4.01 16.50 -9.11
C HIS A 297 -4.87 15.58 -9.98
N GLN A 298 -5.44 16.14 -11.04
CA GLN A 298 -6.28 15.40 -11.99
C GLN A 298 -5.74 15.49 -13.41
N GLN A 299 -5.70 14.36 -14.11
CA GLN A 299 -5.28 14.30 -15.50
C GLN A 299 -5.90 13.07 -16.19
N GLY A 300 -6.44 13.26 -17.42
CA GLY A 300 -6.98 12.17 -18.21
C GLY A 300 -8.16 11.41 -17.58
N GLY A 301 -8.91 12.07 -16.68
CA GLY A 301 -10.04 11.47 -15.94
C GLY A 301 -9.61 10.67 -14.70
N TYR A 302 -8.32 10.68 -14.36
CA TYR A 302 -7.79 10.07 -13.16
C TYR A 302 -7.40 11.14 -12.13
N SER A 303 -7.45 10.78 -10.86
CA SER A 303 -7.09 11.65 -9.74
C SER A 303 -5.99 11.01 -8.93
N CYS A 304 -5.03 11.83 -8.49
CA CYS A 304 -4.05 11.46 -7.48
C CYS A 304 -4.18 12.40 -6.29
N VAL A 305 -4.26 11.85 -5.09
CA VAL A 305 -4.17 12.59 -3.82
C VAL A 305 -2.86 12.21 -3.17
N GLU A 306 -1.96 13.19 -3.02
CA GLU A 306 -0.70 13.03 -2.31
C GLU A 306 -0.86 13.50 -0.87
N VAL A 307 -0.36 12.73 0.08
CA VAL A 307 -0.40 13.03 1.51
C VAL A 307 1.01 13.06 2.07
N PHE A 308 1.41 14.16 2.73
CA PHE A 308 2.64 14.26 3.50
C PHE A 308 2.34 14.28 4.98
N PHE A 309 3.12 13.55 5.76
CA PHE A 309 2.97 13.44 7.21
C PHE A 309 4.08 14.22 7.91
N PHE A 310 3.73 15.33 8.54
CA PHE A 310 4.64 16.09 9.38
C PHE A 310 4.35 15.82 10.85
N ARG A 311 5.34 15.32 11.56
CA ARG A 311 5.28 15.05 13.00
C ARG A 311 6.57 15.58 13.62
N THR A 312 6.40 16.34 14.69
CA THR A 312 7.56 16.86 15.45
C THR A 312 8.50 17.74 14.64
N GLY A 313 7.94 18.53 13.70
CA GLY A 313 8.70 19.36 12.79
C GLY A 313 9.49 18.60 11.72
N GLN A 314 9.20 17.31 11.52
CA GLN A 314 9.88 16.44 10.56
C GLN A 314 8.89 15.83 9.57
N ASN A 315 9.35 15.63 8.34
CA ASN A 315 8.62 14.91 7.32
C ASN A 315 8.77 13.39 7.57
N TRP A 316 7.70 12.71 7.96
CA TRP A 316 7.68 11.25 8.17
C TRP A 316 7.31 10.47 6.92
N GLY A 317 7.42 11.09 5.77
CA GLY A 317 7.17 10.53 4.46
C GLY A 317 5.89 11.01 3.82
N ASN A 318 5.68 10.53 2.61
CA ASN A 318 4.53 10.87 1.78
C ASN A 318 3.97 9.62 1.09
N ARG A 319 2.71 9.70 0.67
CA ARG A 319 2.06 8.62 -0.04
C ARG A 319 1.07 9.15 -1.06
N ALA A 320 1.14 8.59 -2.27
CA ALA A 320 0.19 8.83 -3.33
C ALA A 320 -1.00 7.85 -3.24
N TYR A 321 -2.20 8.36 -3.43
CA TYR A 321 -3.44 7.60 -3.53
C TYR A 321 -4.12 7.90 -4.87
N PHE A 322 -4.74 6.90 -5.45
CA PHE A 322 -5.48 7.02 -6.70
C PHE A 322 -6.95 6.67 -6.47
N PRO A 323 -7.76 7.61 -5.92
CA PRO A 323 -9.17 7.36 -5.67
C PRO A 323 -9.92 7.14 -6.98
N ARG A 324 -10.92 6.25 -6.94
CA ARG A 324 -11.86 6.11 -8.04
C ARG A 324 -12.85 7.25 -7.99
N ALA A 325 -12.87 8.07 -9.02
CA ALA A 325 -13.79 9.19 -9.17
C ALA A 325 -14.26 9.27 -10.62
N ASP A 326 -15.50 9.68 -10.84
CA ASP A 326 -16.00 10.03 -12.19
C ASP A 326 -15.25 11.28 -12.68
N ARG A 327 -15.05 11.38 -13.99
CA ARG A 327 -14.35 12.50 -14.64
C ARG A 327 -14.99 13.87 -14.40
N SER A 328 -16.25 13.89 -14.00
CA SER A 328 -17.01 15.13 -13.73
C SER A 328 -16.82 15.69 -12.33
N PHE A 329 -16.07 15.01 -11.46
CA PHE A 329 -15.75 15.56 -10.14
C PHE A 329 -14.66 16.62 -10.24
N GLU A 330 -14.89 17.76 -9.58
CA GLU A 330 -13.87 18.77 -9.40
C GLU A 330 -12.82 18.34 -8.38
N PRO A 331 -11.58 18.87 -8.47
CA PRO A 331 -10.51 18.49 -7.53
C PRO A 331 -10.89 18.65 -6.05
N GLY A 332 -11.62 19.72 -5.70
CA GLY A 332 -12.09 19.96 -4.33
C GLY A 332 -13.09 18.93 -3.85
N GLU A 333 -13.99 18.46 -4.71
CA GLU A 333 -14.96 17.41 -4.40
C GLU A 333 -14.24 16.06 -4.13
N VAL A 334 -13.25 15.72 -4.98
CA VAL A 334 -12.44 14.50 -4.79
C VAL A 334 -11.67 14.58 -3.49
N LEU A 335 -11.05 15.73 -3.21
CA LEU A 335 -10.26 15.92 -1.99
C LEU A 335 -11.13 15.84 -0.73
N GLY A 336 -12.30 16.48 -0.71
CA GLY A 336 -13.23 16.43 0.42
C GLY A 336 -13.72 15.02 0.71
N ALA A 337 -14.16 14.29 -0.32
CA ALA A 337 -14.59 12.91 -0.20
C ALA A 337 -13.47 11.96 0.22
N PHE A 338 -12.23 12.22 -0.23
CA PHE A 338 -11.05 11.46 0.18
C PHE A 338 -10.75 11.67 1.66
N LEU A 339 -10.73 12.92 2.15
CA LEU A 339 -10.40 13.26 3.53
C LEU A 339 -11.34 12.62 4.54
N THR A 340 -12.65 12.60 4.26
CA THR A 340 -13.63 11.98 5.15
C THR A 340 -13.41 10.48 5.30
N GLN A 341 -13.10 9.79 4.20
CA GLN A 341 -12.78 8.36 4.20
C GLN A 341 -11.40 8.08 4.82
N PHE A 342 -10.42 8.96 4.56
CA PHE A 342 -9.06 8.83 5.06
C PHE A 342 -9.01 8.87 6.59
N TYR A 343 -9.70 9.83 7.19
CA TYR A 343 -9.75 9.98 8.64
C TYR A 343 -10.80 9.10 9.35
N ASP A 344 -11.49 8.22 8.63
CA ASP A 344 -12.43 7.29 9.27
C ASP A 344 -11.74 6.38 10.29
N ASP A 345 -10.56 5.87 9.98
CA ASP A 345 -9.77 4.97 10.84
C ASP A 345 -8.44 5.56 11.35
N LYS A 346 -8.10 6.78 10.95
CA LYS A 346 -6.82 7.42 11.27
C LYS A 346 -6.99 8.57 12.26
N PRO A 347 -6.04 8.75 13.19
CA PRO A 347 -6.05 9.90 14.09
C PRO A 347 -5.65 11.16 13.32
N PRO A 348 -6.45 12.23 13.37
CA PRO A 348 -6.07 13.49 12.74
C PRO A 348 -4.97 14.21 13.53
N PRO A 349 -4.04 14.94 12.85
CA PRO A 349 -3.08 15.83 13.46
C PRO A 349 -3.76 17.14 13.94
N ARG A 350 -2.97 18.05 14.53
CA ARG A 350 -3.47 19.39 14.90
C ARG A 350 -3.83 20.25 13.69
N CYS A 351 -3.08 20.11 12.60
CA CYS A 351 -3.27 20.87 11.38
C CYS A 351 -3.44 19.96 10.17
N VAL A 352 -4.37 20.31 9.29
CA VAL A 352 -4.57 19.70 7.98
C VAL A 352 -4.51 20.79 6.92
N PHE A 353 -3.55 20.71 6.01
CA PHE A 353 -3.37 21.68 4.94
C PHE A 353 -3.85 21.10 3.62
N LEU A 354 -4.59 21.89 2.85
CA LEU A 354 -5.23 21.47 1.61
C LEU A 354 -4.70 22.26 0.42
N SER A 355 -4.67 21.62 -0.75
CA SER A 355 -4.33 22.27 -2.02
C SER A 355 -5.53 22.96 -2.69
N HIS A 356 -6.75 22.51 -2.40
CA HIS A 356 -8.00 23.02 -2.98
C HIS A 356 -9.04 23.26 -1.89
N GLU A 357 -9.92 24.22 -2.13
CA GLU A 357 -11.08 24.42 -1.26
C GLU A 357 -12.03 23.23 -1.36
N ILE A 358 -12.62 22.85 -0.23
CA ILE A 358 -13.63 21.80 -0.11
C ILE A 358 -14.93 22.39 0.46
N GLU A 359 -16.09 21.94 -0.02
CA GLU A 359 -17.40 22.50 0.32
C GLU A 359 -17.65 22.54 1.84
N ASP A 360 -17.30 21.47 2.54
CA ASP A 360 -17.61 21.28 3.96
C ASP A 360 -16.38 21.42 4.88
N ARG A 361 -15.42 22.28 4.57
CA ARG A 361 -14.17 22.42 5.33
C ARG A 361 -14.39 22.65 6.83
N ALA A 362 -15.33 23.53 7.19
CA ALA A 362 -15.64 23.82 8.59
C ALA A 362 -16.25 22.60 9.31
N LEU A 363 -17.16 21.89 8.66
CA LEU A 363 -17.78 20.69 9.18
C LEU A 363 -16.78 19.56 9.37
N LEU A 364 -15.85 19.41 8.41
CA LEU A 364 -14.76 18.44 8.53
C LEU A 364 -13.86 18.76 9.74
N ALA A 365 -13.48 20.04 9.93
CA ALA A 365 -12.67 20.46 11.08
C ALA A 365 -13.37 20.16 12.41
N GLU A 366 -14.69 20.39 12.49
CA GLU A 366 -15.50 20.04 13.66
C GLU A 366 -15.53 18.52 13.88
N ALA A 367 -15.80 17.72 12.86
CA ALA A 367 -15.83 16.26 12.94
C ALA A 367 -14.50 15.69 13.42
N LEU A 368 -13.38 16.18 12.88
CA LEU A 368 -12.03 15.77 13.29
C LEU A 368 -11.71 16.20 14.73
N THR A 369 -12.20 17.36 15.17
CA THR A 369 -12.06 17.86 16.53
C THR A 369 -12.81 16.96 17.53
N VAL A 370 -14.06 16.61 17.23
CA VAL A 370 -14.85 15.67 18.04
C VAL A 370 -14.15 14.30 18.12
N LYS A 371 -13.69 13.79 16.98
CA LYS A 371 -13.02 12.47 16.90
C LYS A 371 -11.70 12.41 17.68
N SER A 372 -10.92 13.47 17.66
CA SER A 372 -9.61 13.51 18.32
C SER A 372 -9.64 13.96 19.77
N GLY A 373 -10.75 14.56 20.23
CA GLY A 373 -10.86 15.20 21.53
C GLY A 373 -9.99 16.47 21.70
N ARG A 374 -9.42 16.99 20.60
CA ARG A 374 -8.59 18.20 20.56
C ARG A 374 -8.90 19.01 19.30
N LYS A 375 -8.69 20.32 19.37
CA LYS A 375 -8.94 21.23 18.23
C LYS A 375 -8.08 20.82 17.03
N VAL A 376 -8.72 20.62 15.87
CA VAL A 376 -8.09 20.35 14.58
C VAL A 376 -8.39 21.52 13.64
N GLU A 377 -7.33 22.11 13.08
CA GLU A 377 -7.43 23.17 12.09
C GLU A 377 -7.33 22.57 10.68
N VAL A 378 -8.34 22.81 9.85
CA VAL A 378 -8.32 22.46 8.42
C VAL A 378 -8.25 23.76 7.63
N SER A 379 -7.15 23.97 6.89
CA SER A 379 -6.88 25.26 6.23
C SER A 379 -6.35 25.10 4.81
N LEU A 380 -6.56 26.15 4.00
CA LEU A 380 -6.04 26.30 2.64
C LEU A 380 -4.97 27.42 2.67
N PRO A 381 -3.68 27.09 2.87
CA PRO A 381 -2.62 28.08 2.96
C PRO A 381 -2.43 28.83 1.66
N GLN A 382 -2.32 30.17 1.75
CA GLN A 382 -2.13 31.05 0.57
C GLN A 382 -0.72 31.59 0.44
N ARG A 383 0.11 31.56 1.52
CA ARG A 383 1.45 32.13 1.54
C ARG A 383 2.33 31.49 2.62
N GLY A 384 3.64 31.71 2.51
CA GLY A 384 4.65 31.26 3.47
C GLY A 384 4.87 29.74 3.46
N GLU A 385 5.61 29.26 4.46
CA GLU A 385 6.06 27.87 4.57
C GLU A 385 4.92 26.83 4.40
N ARG A 386 3.75 27.09 4.99
CA ARG A 386 2.58 26.19 4.84
C ARG A 386 2.14 26.05 3.39
N LYS A 387 2.22 27.14 2.60
CA LYS A 387 1.90 27.11 1.16
C LYS A 387 2.96 26.33 0.38
N GLU A 388 4.24 26.52 0.71
CA GLU A 388 5.34 25.78 0.08
C GLU A 388 5.21 24.27 0.28
N LEU A 389 4.78 23.83 1.48
CA LEU A 389 4.50 22.42 1.75
C LEU A 389 3.36 21.89 0.87
N VAL A 390 2.31 22.67 0.68
CA VAL A 390 1.18 22.30 -0.19
C VAL A 390 1.60 22.26 -1.66
N ASP A 391 2.39 23.23 -2.13
CA ASP A 391 2.88 23.26 -3.50
C ASP A 391 3.81 22.09 -3.80
N HIS A 392 4.64 21.72 -2.82
CA HIS A 392 5.47 20.53 -2.92
C HIS A 392 4.63 19.26 -3.03
N ALA A 393 3.60 19.12 -2.21
CA ALA A 393 2.68 17.99 -2.28
C ALA A 393 1.92 17.94 -3.64
N ALA A 394 1.53 19.11 -4.18
CA ALA A 394 0.88 19.21 -5.49
C ALA A 394 1.81 18.80 -6.65
N ALA A 395 3.09 19.19 -6.58
CA ALA A 395 4.09 18.73 -7.56
C ALA A 395 4.26 17.22 -7.51
N ASN A 396 4.36 16.62 -6.31
CA ASN A 396 4.45 15.18 -6.14
C ASN A 396 3.19 14.44 -6.63
N ALA A 397 1.99 14.97 -6.38
CA ALA A 397 0.74 14.40 -6.89
C ALA A 397 0.73 14.35 -8.43
N ARG A 398 1.21 15.42 -9.09
CA ARG A 398 1.33 15.49 -10.55
C ARG A 398 2.31 14.46 -11.09
N GLU A 399 3.51 14.37 -10.50
CA GLU A 399 4.52 13.42 -10.91
C GLU A 399 4.08 11.96 -10.68
N ALA A 400 3.47 11.66 -9.53
CA ALA A 400 2.95 10.34 -9.22
C ALA A 400 1.87 9.91 -10.22
N LEU A 401 0.94 10.82 -10.57
CA LEU A 401 -0.08 10.53 -11.57
C LEU A 401 0.52 10.33 -12.96
N GLY A 402 1.48 11.17 -13.35
CA GLY A 402 2.18 11.06 -14.64
C GLY A 402 2.89 9.73 -14.80
N ARG A 403 3.67 9.31 -13.79
CA ARG A 403 4.33 7.98 -13.77
C ARG A 403 3.29 6.87 -13.90
N LYS A 404 2.21 6.94 -13.13
CA LYS A 404 1.19 5.89 -13.10
C LYS A 404 0.43 5.78 -14.42
N LEU A 405 0.15 6.90 -15.10
CA LEU A 405 -0.45 6.92 -16.43
C LEU A 405 0.48 6.28 -17.48
N ALA A 406 1.78 6.61 -17.44
CA ALA A 406 2.79 6.03 -18.33
C ALA A 406 2.93 4.51 -18.11
N GLU A 407 2.97 4.04 -16.87
CA GLU A 407 2.98 2.60 -16.53
C GLU A 407 1.73 1.88 -17.05
N THR A 408 0.54 2.48 -16.85
CA THR A 408 -0.71 1.88 -17.32
C THR A 408 -0.77 1.80 -18.84
N GLN A 409 -0.31 2.84 -19.55
CA GLN A 409 -0.23 2.84 -21.00
C GLN A 409 0.76 1.78 -21.52
N SER A 410 1.92 1.67 -20.87
CA SER A 410 2.91 0.62 -21.19
C SER A 410 2.31 -0.77 -21.00
N GLN A 411 1.60 -1.00 -19.90
CA GLN A 411 0.93 -2.27 -19.64
C GLN A 411 -0.14 -2.62 -20.68
N GLN A 412 -0.92 -1.63 -21.12
CA GLN A 412 -1.91 -1.84 -22.19
C GLN A 412 -1.25 -2.20 -23.51
N ASN A 413 -0.14 -1.54 -23.86
CA ASN A 413 0.62 -1.84 -25.07
C ASN A 413 1.19 -3.27 -25.03
N LEU A 414 1.72 -3.69 -23.88
CA LEU A 414 2.22 -5.08 -23.68
C LEU A 414 1.12 -6.13 -23.83
N LEU A 415 -0.08 -5.86 -23.30
CA LEU A 415 -1.23 -6.76 -23.46
C LEU A 415 -1.73 -6.81 -24.91
N GLY A 416 -1.64 -5.70 -25.65
CA GLY A 416 -1.92 -5.63 -27.07
C GLY A 416 -0.93 -6.51 -27.87
N ALA A 417 0.36 -6.32 -27.65
CA ALA A 417 1.41 -7.12 -28.27
C ALA A 417 1.29 -8.62 -27.93
N LEU A 418 0.93 -8.95 -26.69
CA LEU A 418 0.64 -10.34 -26.30
C LEU A 418 -0.53 -10.92 -27.09
N ALA A 419 -1.60 -10.15 -27.27
CA ALA A 419 -2.75 -10.60 -28.06
C ALA A 419 -2.38 -10.85 -29.52
N GLU A 420 -1.58 -9.98 -30.14
CA GLU A 420 -1.08 -10.16 -31.50
C GLU A 420 -0.19 -11.39 -31.62
N THR A 421 0.78 -11.55 -30.70
CA THR A 421 1.73 -12.69 -30.71
C THR A 421 1.01 -14.03 -30.62
N PHE A 422 -0.02 -14.13 -29.77
CA PHE A 422 -0.76 -15.37 -29.54
C PHE A 422 -2.04 -15.49 -30.38
N GLY A 423 -2.30 -14.56 -31.31
CA GLY A 423 -3.49 -14.59 -32.18
C GLY A 423 -4.81 -14.47 -31.40
N LEU A 424 -4.81 -13.81 -30.25
CA LEU A 424 -6.03 -13.60 -29.47
C LEU A 424 -6.86 -12.51 -30.12
N GLY A 425 -8.19 -12.69 -30.21
CA GLY A 425 -9.07 -11.73 -30.83
C GLY A 425 -9.20 -10.38 -30.09
N LYS A 426 -8.78 -10.34 -28.82
CA LYS A 426 -8.76 -9.13 -27.95
C LYS A 426 -7.65 -9.23 -26.91
N PRO A 427 -7.11 -8.11 -26.41
CA PRO A 427 -6.17 -8.11 -25.31
C PRO A 427 -6.74 -8.86 -24.08
N PRO A 428 -5.95 -9.73 -23.42
CA PRO A 428 -6.43 -10.50 -22.30
C PRO A 428 -6.76 -9.58 -21.11
N ARG A 429 -7.93 -9.79 -20.50
CA ARG A 429 -8.37 -9.07 -19.29
C ARG A 429 -7.94 -9.76 -18.01
N ARG A 430 -7.46 -11.01 -18.13
CA ARG A 430 -6.98 -11.83 -17.02
C ARG A 430 -5.92 -12.78 -17.50
N ILE A 431 -4.79 -12.76 -16.82
CA ILE A 431 -3.67 -13.68 -17.01
C ILE A 431 -3.45 -14.34 -15.65
N GLU A 432 -3.40 -15.66 -15.62
CA GLU A 432 -3.04 -16.44 -14.45
C GLU A 432 -1.71 -17.16 -14.72
N VAL A 433 -0.78 -17.02 -13.81
CA VAL A 433 0.51 -17.73 -13.87
C VAL A 433 0.60 -18.61 -12.64
N TYR A 434 1.04 -19.84 -12.85
CA TYR A 434 1.14 -20.87 -11.82
C TYR A 434 2.58 -21.32 -11.68
N ASP A 435 3.00 -21.51 -10.45
CA ASP A 435 4.31 -22.03 -10.10
C ASP A 435 4.21 -22.97 -8.91
N ASN A 436 5.08 -23.99 -8.85
CA ASN A 436 5.15 -24.94 -7.76
C ASN A 436 6.48 -24.81 -7.04
N SER A 437 6.46 -25.02 -5.73
CA SER A 437 7.66 -25.04 -4.91
C SER A 437 7.54 -26.09 -3.81
N HIS A 438 8.67 -26.70 -3.47
CA HIS A 438 8.78 -27.65 -2.37
C HIS A 438 10.18 -27.60 -1.73
N ILE A 439 10.30 -28.03 -0.49
CA ILE A 439 11.57 -28.17 0.21
C ILE A 439 11.96 -29.64 0.20
N GLN A 440 12.82 -30.05 -0.73
CA GLN A 440 13.28 -31.44 -0.88
C GLN A 440 12.11 -32.46 -0.86
N GLY A 441 11.04 -32.15 -1.59
CA GLY A 441 9.85 -33.00 -1.66
C GLY A 441 8.86 -32.84 -0.50
N SER A 442 9.17 -32.06 0.53
CA SER A 442 8.26 -31.76 1.63
C SER A 442 7.63 -30.39 1.49
N ASN A 443 6.47 -30.17 2.14
CA ASN A 443 5.73 -28.89 2.15
C ASN A 443 5.42 -28.35 0.74
N ALA A 444 5.06 -29.22 -0.17
CA ALA A 444 4.76 -28.86 -1.55
C ALA A 444 3.59 -27.88 -1.67
N VAL A 445 3.79 -26.81 -2.40
CA VAL A 445 2.87 -25.69 -2.56
C VAL A 445 2.80 -25.25 -3.99
N GLY A 446 1.59 -25.03 -4.51
CA GLY A 446 1.38 -24.29 -5.76
C GLY A 446 0.97 -22.85 -5.47
N ALA A 447 1.51 -21.92 -6.23
CA ALA A 447 1.13 -20.52 -6.21
C ALA A 447 0.41 -20.13 -7.51
N MET A 448 -0.56 -19.23 -7.40
CA MET A 448 -1.22 -18.62 -8.55
C MET A 448 -1.16 -17.11 -8.39
N ILE A 449 -0.54 -16.46 -9.33
CA ILE A 449 -0.58 -15.01 -9.46
C ILE A 449 -1.54 -14.59 -10.58
N VAL A 450 -2.13 -13.41 -10.45
CA VAL A 450 -3.13 -12.91 -11.39
C VAL A 450 -2.74 -11.51 -11.85
N ALA A 451 -2.75 -11.29 -13.16
CA ALA A 451 -2.55 -9.99 -13.77
C ALA A 451 -3.73 -9.61 -14.70
N GLY A 452 -3.85 -8.35 -15.03
CA GLY A 452 -4.84 -7.81 -15.94
C GLY A 452 -4.42 -6.44 -16.49
N PRO A 453 -5.34 -5.70 -17.14
CA PRO A 453 -5.04 -4.38 -17.72
C PRO A 453 -4.50 -3.35 -16.72
N GLU A 454 -4.81 -3.53 -15.46
CA GLU A 454 -4.36 -2.65 -14.35
C GLU A 454 -3.07 -3.14 -13.68
N GLY A 455 -2.42 -4.18 -14.21
CA GLY A 455 -1.26 -4.82 -13.61
C GLY A 455 -1.60 -6.04 -12.73
N PHE A 456 -0.77 -6.32 -11.74
CA PHE A 456 -0.93 -7.46 -10.84
C PHE A 456 -2.08 -7.28 -9.86
N ARG A 457 -2.96 -8.32 -9.75
CA ARG A 457 -4.12 -8.33 -8.85
C ARG A 457 -3.84 -9.19 -7.62
N LYS A 458 -3.00 -8.69 -6.71
CA LYS A 458 -2.55 -9.42 -5.52
C LYS A 458 -3.67 -9.99 -4.65
N ASN A 459 -4.82 -9.31 -4.56
CA ASN A 459 -6.01 -9.79 -3.85
C ASN A 459 -6.62 -11.06 -4.45
N GLN A 460 -6.25 -11.41 -5.70
CA GLN A 460 -6.71 -12.62 -6.39
C GLN A 460 -5.65 -13.72 -6.40
N TYR A 461 -4.48 -13.52 -5.81
CA TYR A 461 -3.47 -14.54 -5.64
C TYR A 461 -4.00 -15.69 -4.78
N ARG A 462 -3.56 -16.89 -5.07
CA ARG A 462 -3.95 -18.09 -4.32
C ARG A 462 -2.74 -18.98 -4.06
N LYS A 463 -2.75 -19.57 -2.87
CA LYS A 463 -1.82 -20.63 -2.48
C LYS A 463 -2.57 -21.95 -2.40
N PHE A 464 -2.01 -22.99 -2.97
CA PHE A 464 -2.55 -24.33 -2.98
C PHE A 464 -1.58 -25.27 -2.25
N ASN A 465 -1.89 -25.67 -1.04
CA ASN A 465 -1.12 -26.74 -0.40
C ASN A 465 -1.44 -28.03 -1.16
N ILE A 466 -0.43 -28.73 -1.64
CA ILE A 466 -0.57 -30.04 -2.30
C ILE A 466 -1.02 -31.06 -1.26
N ARG A 467 -2.03 -31.85 -1.57
CA ARG A 467 -2.69 -32.78 -0.66
C ARG A 467 -2.55 -34.24 -1.08
N SER A 468 -2.12 -34.49 -2.31
CA SER A 468 -1.97 -35.85 -2.83
C SER A 468 -0.83 -36.55 -2.12
N GLU A 469 -1.10 -37.65 -1.47
CA GLU A 469 -0.13 -38.53 -0.82
C GLU A 469 0.52 -39.50 -1.82
N THR A 470 0.04 -39.56 -3.06
CA THR A 470 0.52 -40.49 -4.10
C THR A 470 1.60 -39.89 -4.97
N LEU A 471 1.89 -38.57 -4.83
CA LEU A 471 2.94 -37.90 -5.59
C LEU A 471 4.33 -38.21 -5.00
N THR A 472 5.25 -38.57 -5.84
CA THR A 472 6.66 -38.72 -5.44
C THR A 472 7.26 -37.35 -5.14
N PRO A 473 8.22 -37.24 -4.20
CA PRO A 473 8.93 -36.00 -3.95
C PRO A 473 9.57 -35.45 -5.23
N GLY A 474 9.18 -34.20 -5.62
CA GLY A 474 9.69 -33.57 -6.84
C GLY A 474 8.88 -33.84 -8.12
N ASP A 475 7.70 -34.45 -8.02
CA ASP A 475 6.76 -34.60 -9.15
C ASP A 475 6.02 -33.28 -9.42
N ASP A 476 6.71 -32.34 -10.09
CA ASP A 476 6.16 -31.02 -10.44
C ASP A 476 4.93 -31.13 -11.36
N PHE A 477 4.90 -32.12 -12.25
CA PHE A 477 3.76 -32.33 -13.14
C PHE A 477 2.50 -32.79 -12.39
N GLY A 478 2.66 -33.70 -11.45
CA GLY A 478 1.58 -34.15 -10.60
C GLY A 478 1.06 -33.03 -9.69
N MET A 479 1.97 -32.25 -9.10
CA MET A 479 1.61 -31.07 -8.30
C MET A 479 0.86 -30.03 -9.14
N MET A 480 1.35 -29.71 -10.35
CA MET A 480 0.68 -28.77 -11.24
C MET A 480 -0.71 -29.28 -11.67
N ARG A 481 -0.82 -30.56 -11.96
CA ARG A 481 -2.12 -31.19 -12.29
C ARG A 481 -3.12 -31.00 -11.14
N GLU A 482 -2.71 -31.24 -9.88
CA GLU A 482 -3.58 -31.04 -8.73
C GLU A 482 -4.01 -29.58 -8.60
N VAL A 483 -3.09 -28.63 -8.71
CA VAL A 483 -3.37 -27.19 -8.62
C VAL A 483 -4.39 -26.75 -9.68
N LEU A 484 -4.14 -27.11 -10.95
CA LEU A 484 -5.03 -26.74 -12.06
C LEU A 484 -6.41 -27.40 -11.94
N MET A 485 -6.48 -28.69 -11.60
CA MET A 485 -7.76 -29.36 -11.37
C MET A 485 -8.58 -28.67 -10.28
N ARG A 486 -7.97 -28.31 -9.16
CA ARG A 486 -8.66 -27.61 -8.07
C ARG A 486 -9.07 -26.20 -8.47
N ARG A 487 -8.24 -25.48 -9.22
CA ARG A 487 -8.54 -24.13 -9.70
C ARG A 487 -9.72 -24.12 -10.66
N PHE A 488 -9.70 -24.96 -11.68
CA PHE A 488 -10.77 -25.01 -12.69
C PHE A 488 -12.09 -25.55 -12.14
N LYS A 489 -12.04 -26.55 -11.25
CA LYS A 489 -13.25 -27.02 -10.54
C LYS A 489 -13.92 -25.86 -9.79
N ARG A 490 -13.14 -25.04 -9.09
CA ARG A 490 -13.64 -23.89 -8.37
C ARG A 490 -14.13 -22.78 -9.30
N LEU A 491 -13.42 -22.51 -10.40
CA LEU A 491 -13.83 -21.53 -11.39
C LEU A 491 -15.20 -21.83 -11.98
N LEU A 492 -15.45 -23.10 -12.32
CA LEU A 492 -16.75 -23.53 -12.83
C LEU A 492 -17.88 -23.41 -11.81
N SER A 493 -17.57 -23.52 -10.52
CA SER A 493 -18.55 -23.33 -9.44
C SER A 493 -18.82 -21.86 -9.12
N GLU A 494 -17.84 -20.99 -9.36
CA GLU A 494 -17.91 -19.54 -9.13
C GLU A 494 -18.39 -18.74 -10.37
N ALA A 495 -18.43 -19.37 -11.55
CA ALA A 495 -18.91 -18.72 -12.76
C ALA A 495 -20.37 -18.29 -12.58
N PRO A 496 -20.74 -17.05 -12.87
CA PRO A 496 -22.14 -16.65 -12.86
C PRO A 496 -22.90 -17.58 -13.80
N ARG A 497 -24.02 -18.11 -13.34
CA ARG A 497 -24.94 -18.87 -14.20
C ARG A 497 -25.22 -18.02 -15.42
N ALA A 498 -24.79 -18.50 -16.58
CA ALA A 498 -24.78 -17.76 -17.82
C ALA A 498 -26.10 -16.99 -18.02
N SER A 499 -26.03 -15.68 -18.10
CA SER A 499 -27.01 -14.93 -18.85
C SER A 499 -26.96 -15.45 -20.28
N SER A 500 -28.10 -15.68 -20.88
CA SER A 500 -28.35 -16.34 -22.17
C SER A 500 -27.68 -15.72 -23.42
N GLU A 501 -26.67 -14.85 -23.25
CA GLU A 501 -25.96 -14.15 -24.32
C GLU A 501 -24.48 -14.54 -24.47
N LEU A 502 -23.93 -15.38 -23.61
CA LEU A 502 -22.62 -15.98 -23.84
C LEU A 502 -22.83 -17.31 -24.56
N GLY A 503 -22.49 -17.33 -25.86
CA GLY A 503 -22.59 -18.50 -26.70
C GLY A 503 -22.06 -19.75 -26.02
N ALA A 504 -22.76 -20.85 -26.17
CA ALA A 504 -22.51 -22.13 -25.55
C ALA A 504 -21.03 -22.51 -25.62
N PHE A 505 -20.43 -22.78 -24.46
CA PHE A 505 -19.10 -23.39 -24.40
C PHE A 505 -19.15 -24.71 -25.20
N PRO A 506 -18.19 -24.96 -26.09
CA PRO A 506 -18.16 -26.21 -26.82
C PRO A 506 -18.01 -27.37 -25.85
N SER A 507 -18.82 -28.38 -26.06
CA SER A 507 -18.79 -29.65 -25.30
C SER A 507 -17.38 -30.25 -25.37
N PRO A 508 -16.86 -30.92 -24.33
CA PRO A 508 -15.49 -31.45 -24.30
C PRO A 508 -15.18 -32.51 -25.37
N HIS A 509 -16.13 -32.87 -26.20
CA HIS A 509 -15.98 -33.89 -27.25
C HIS A 509 -16.04 -33.36 -28.69
N SER A 510 -16.06 -32.03 -28.91
CA SER A 510 -15.96 -31.48 -30.26
C SER A 510 -14.60 -30.91 -30.49
N PRO A 511 -13.81 -31.33 -31.49
CA PRO A 511 -12.54 -30.72 -31.83
C PRO A 511 -12.83 -29.36 -32.46
N SER A 512 -12.72 -28.28 -31.66
CA SER A 512 -12.82 -26.92 -32.18
C SER A 512 -11.53 -26.55 -32.87
N LYS A 513 -11.62 -26.18 -34.14
CA LYS A 513 -10.52 -25.70 -34.98
C LYS A 513 -10.07 -24.26 -34.64
N THR A 514 -10.38 -23.76 -33.49
CA THR A 514 -9.93 -22.42 -33.04
C THR A 514 -8.93 -22.55 -31.91
N GLY A 515 -7.70 -22.14 -32.17
CA GLY A 515 -6.48 -22.32 -31.42
C GLY A 515 -6.41 -21.70 -30.01
N VAL A 516 -7.45 -21.74 -29.22
CA VAL A 516 -7.44 -21.26 -27.83
C VAL A 516 -6.98 -22.34 -26.83
N ASN A 517 -6.95 -23.62 -27.25
CA ASN A 517 -6.52 -24.74 -26.40
C ASN A 517 -5.02 -25.09 -26.47
N ALA A 518 -4.24 -24.42 -27.31
CA ALA A 518 -2.83 -24.74 -27.50
C ALA A 518 -1.89 -24.27 -26.37
N LEU A 519 -2.40 -23.47 -25.44
CA LEU A 519 -1.56 -22.90 -24.35
C LEU A 519 -1.66 -23.68 -23.03
N MET A 520 -2.47 -24.74 -22.96
CA MET A 520 -2.74 -25.42 -21.70
C MET A 520 -2.41 -26.92 -21.69
N VAL A 521 -2.02 -27.50 -22.81
CA VAL A 521 -1.67 -28.93 -22.85
C VAL A 521 -0.42 -29.08 -23.72
N GLY A 522 0.74 -29.21 -23.09
CA GLY A 522 1.84 -29.92 -23.69
C GLY A 522 1.41 -31.36 -23.82
N GLU A 523 0.96 -31.78 -24.98
CA GLU A 523 0.69 -33.18 -25.25
C GLU A 523 1.99 -33.95 -25.16
N GLY A 524 2.15 -34.72 -24.08
CA GLY A 524 3.13 -35.77 -24.01
C GLY A 524 2.78 -36.83 -25.06
N ALA A 525 3.59 -36.92 -26.11
CA ALA A 525 3.51 -37.99 -27.09
C ALA A 525 3.76 -39.32 -26.37
N GLU A 526 2.80 -40.23 -26.38
CA GLU A 526 3.02 -41.64 -26.05
C GLU A 526 4.04 -42.25 -27.03
N PRO A 527 4.98 -43.06 -26.57
CA PRO A 527 5.92 -43.77 -27.46
C PRO A 527 5.17 -44.91 -28.16
N ARG A 528 5.01 -44.78 -29.47
CA ARG A 528 4.69 -45.96 -30.32
C ARG A 528 5.95 -46.83 -30.44
N SER A 529 5.83 -48.03 -29.96
CA SER A 529 6.72 -49.15 -30.25
C SER A 529 6.69 -49.48 -31.75
N GLY A 530 7.85 -49.60 -32.37
CA GLY A 530 7.93 -50.16 -33.71
C GLY A 530 9.28 -49.96 -34.39
N GLU A 531 10.11 -50.97 -34.33
CA GLU A 531 11.08 -51.48 -35.29
C GLU A 531 12.36 -50.70 -35.66
N ALA A 532 13.42 -51.48 -35.52
CA ALA A 532 14.80 -51.24 -35.79
C ALA A 532 15.11 -50.87 -37.26
N GLY A 533 16.06 -49.98 -37.46
CA GLY A 533 16.74 -49.73 -38.73
C GLY A 533 18.10 -49.09 -38.48
N GLU A 534 19.14 -49.86 -38.67
CA GLU A 534 20.54 -49.51 -38.60
C GLU A 534 20.94 -48.44 -39.63
N GLY A 535 21.80 -47.48 -39.26
CA GLY A 535 22.43 -46.57 -40.22
C GLY A 535 23.35 -45.56 -39.56
N ALA A 536 24.65 -45.77 -39.81
CA ALA A 536 25.84 -45.16 -39.23
C ALA A 536 26.00 -43.63 -39.40
N SER A 537 26.72 -43.06 -38.39
CA SER A 537 27.80 -42.06 -38.44
C SER A 537 27.56 -40.69 -39.08
N SER A 538 27.70 -39.63 -38.30
CA SER A 538 28.84 -38.67 -38.31
C SER A 538 28.58 -37.52 -37.34
N GLN A 539 29.53 -37.30 -36.48
CA GLN A 539 29.65 -36.17 -35.56
C GLN A 539 30.02 -34.91 -36.34
N GLU A 540 29.27 -33.82 -36.12
CA GLU A 540 29.78 -32.45 -36.21
C GLU A 540 29.22 -31.62 -35.09
N PRO A 541 29.99 -30.70 -34.46
CA PRO A 541 29.58 -29.96 -33.29
C PRO A 541 28.72 -28.73 -33.69
N TYR A 542 27.57 -28.59 -33.10
CA TYR A 542 26.77 -27.38 -33.22
C TYR A 542 27.34 -26.28 -32.32
N GLU A 543 27.78 -25.18 -32.92
CA GLU A 543 28.02 -23.90 -32.30
C GLU A 543 26.67 -23.33 -31.79
N GLU A 544 26.59 -23.06 -30.47
CA GLU A 544 25.51 -22.32 -29.88
C GLU A 544 25.59 -20.86 -30.31
N THR A 545 24.70 -20.42 -31.17
CA THR A 545 24.44 -19.00 -31.40
C THR A 545 23.42 -18.50 -30.38
N PRO A 546 23.69 -17.43 -29.61
CA PRO A 546 22.76 -16.92 -28.61
C PRO A 546 21.59 -16.17 -29.27
N SER A 547 20.41 -16.42 -28.72
CA SER A 547 19.13 -15.79 -29.08
C SER A 547 19.17 -14.26 -28.94
N PRO A 548 18.58 -13.47 -29.86
CA PRO A 548 18.71 -12.01 -29.90
C PRO A 548 17.92 -11.24 -28.85
N VAL A 549 17.27 -11.89 -27.90
CA VAL A 549 16.38 -11.21 -26.93
C VAL A 549 17.07 -10.76 -25.62
N LEU A 550 18.36 -11.13 -25.40
CA LEU A 550 19.10 -10.78 -24.17
C LEU A 550 20.09 -9.61 -24.32
N ALA A 551 20.13 -8.93 -25.46
CA ALA A 551 21.10 -7.85 -25.74
C ALA A 551 20.65 -6.44 -25.28
N ALA A 552 19.49 -6.27 -24.59
CA ALA A 552 18.95 -4.95 -24.24
C ALA A 552 19.14 -4.52 -22.77
N LEU A 553 19.88 -5.27 -21.95
CA LEU A 553 20.22 -4.88 -20.58
C LEU A 553 21.74 -4.86 -20.38
N GLY A 554 22.40 -3.90 -21.06
CA GLY A 554 23.83 -3.64 -20.89
C GLY A 554 24.08 -2.83 -19.63
N HIS A 555 24.72 -3.44 -18.63
CA HIS A 555 25.44 -2.72 -17.59
C HIS A 555 26.77 -2.21 -18.17
N PRO A 556 27.20 -0.96 -17.86
CA PRO A 556 28.52 -0.51 -18.27
C PRO A 556 29.63 -1.20 -17.45
N PRO A 557 30.76 -1.52 -18.04
CA PRO A 557 31.87 -2.14 -17.33
C PRO A 557 32.62 -1.15 -16.44
N PRO A 558 33.32 -1.59 -15.37
CA PRO A 558 34.13 -0.73 -14.54
C PRO A 558 35.39 -0.30 -15.28
N GLN A 559 35.63 1.00 -15.40
CA GLN A 559 36.87 1.54 -15.90
C GLN A 559 37.93 1.49 -14.79
N GLY A 560 38.88 0.59 -14.95
CA GLY A 560 40.18 0.68 -14.32
C GLY A 560 41.16 1.39 -15.28
N GLY A 561 41.84 2.42 -14.80
CA GLY A 561 42.87 3.11 -15.56
C GLY A 561 43.59 4.12 -14.66
N ARG A 562 44.80 3.73 -14.24
CA ARG A 562 45.78 4.64 -13.62
C ARG A 562 46.18 5.74 -14.61
N GLY A 563 46.36 6.97 -14.11
CA GLY A 563 46.97 8.07 -14.83
C GLY A 563 47.35 9.14 -13.85
N GLU A 564 48.64 9.16 -13.43
CA GLU A 564 49.30 10.30 -12.83
C GLU A 564 49.25 11.49 -13.80
N HIS A 565 48.93 12.71 -13.31
CA HIS A 565 49.57 13.95 -13.75
C HIS A 565 49.17 15.14 -12.89
N ALA A 566 50.23 15.70 -12.27
CA ALA A 566 50.63 17.11 -12.13
C ALA A 566 49.56 18.15 -11.75
N ALA A 567 49.83 18.79 -10.63
CA ALA A 567 49.26 20.10 -10.19
C ALA A 567 49.79 21.24 -11.05
N PRO A 568 49.01 22.31 -11.29
CA PRO A 568 49.53 23.62 -11.67
C PRO A 568 49.50 24.63 -10.48
N PRO A 569 50.23 25.74 -10.59
CA PRO A 569 50.73 26.52 -9.46
C PRO A 569 49.73 27.58 -8.96
N VAL A 570 49.99 27.97 -7.72
CA VAL A 570 49.42 29.12 -7.01
C VAL A 570 49.86 30.42 -7.69
N GLU A 571 48.94 31.32 -8.01
CA GLU A 571 49.19 32.75 -8.11
C GLU A 571 48.28 33.53 -7.18
N SER A 572 48.92 34.38 -6.45
CA SER A 572 48.43 35.37 -5.50
C SER A 572 47.81 36.57 -6.22
N GLU A 573 46.60 36.99 -5.81
CA GLU A 573 46.27 38.38 -5.37
C GLU A 573 44.91 38.37 -4.69
#